data_f706dcf19ec108cbbed2a2195a8f7026
#
_entry.id   f706dcf19ec108cbbed2a2195a8f7026
#
_cell.length_a   1.000
_cell.length_b   1.000
_cell.length_c   1.000
_cell.angle_alpha   90.00
_cell.angle_beta   90.00
_cell.angle_gamma   90.00
#
_symmetry.space_group_name_H-M   'P 1'
#
loop_
_entity.id
_entity.type
_entity.pdbx_description
1 polymer ?
#
loop_
_entity_poly.entity_id
_entity_poly.type
_entity_poly.pdbx_seq_one_letter_code
_entity_poly.pdbx_strand_id
1 'polypeptide(L)'
;MVYDVLVAIAVGMVAALVMSLTLVVLIGNDVLPANGATDPSVAIRESLLYTSLLQVWVALWVIGFFLWFWKNGGQTLGMRAWRLRLFSINDQPPSWGRLVIRMLSSLCGLGTLLVLLDVKHKLALQDRASKMEMLVLTKFANDHKNW
;
A
#
# COMPACT_ATOMS: atom_id res chain seq x y z
N MET A 1 5.06 -0.08 -12.69
CA MET A 1 4.93 0.21 -11.24
C MET A 1 5.14 1.67 -10.87
N VAL A 2 5.65 2.52 -11.77
CA VAL A 2 5.77 3.97 -11.50
C VAL A 2 4.40 4.60 -11.14
N TYR A 3 3.35 4.24 -11.86
CA TYR A 3 1.99 4.72 -11.57
C TYR A 3 1.49 4.33 -10.17
N ASP A 4 1.83 3.13 -9.68
CA ASP A 4 1.44 2.71 -8.32
C ASP A 4 2.14 3.55 -7.25
N VAL A 5 3.39 3.94 -7.49
CA VAL A 5 4.12 4.83 -6.58
C VAL A 5 3.46 6.21 -6.55
N LEU A 6 3.10 6.77 -7.71
CA LEU A 6 2.40 8.07 -7.77
C LEU A 6 1.05 8.03 -7.05
N VAL A 7 0.28 6.96 -7.25
CA VAL A 7 -1.01 6.78 -6.56
C VAL A 7 -0.80 6.59 -5.06
N ALA A 8 0.20 5.82 -4.64
CA ALA A 8 0.54 5.63 -3.23
C ALA A 8 0.93 6.96 -2.56
N ILE A 9 1.71 7.80 -3.24
CA ILE A 9 2.06 9.14 -2.78
C ILE A 9 0.79 9.99 -2.62
N ALA A 10 -0.09 10.01 -3.63
CA ALA A 10 -1.32 10.77 -3.57
C ALA A 10 -2.23 10.34 -2.42
N VAL A 11 -2.44 9.03 -2.22
CA VAL A 11 -3.20 8.47 -1.10
C VAL A 11 -2.56 8.85 0.23
N GLY A 12 -1.23 8.72 0.33
CA GLY A 12 -0.48 9.10 1.53
C GLY A 12 -0.61 10.59 1.85
N MET A 13 -0.54 11.46 0.85
CA MET A 13 -0.72 12.91 1.02
C MET A 13 -2.12 13.26 1.55
N VAL A 14 -3.17 12.65 0.97
CA VAL A 14 -4.55 12.87 1.44
C VAL A 14 -4.72 12.35 2.87
N ALA A 15 -4.21 11.17 3.18
CA ALA A 15 -4.26 10.61 4.52
C ALA A 15 -3.51 11.49 5.54
N ALA A 16 -2.32 11.98 5.17
CA ALA A 16 -1.53 12.89 6.01
C ALA A 16 -2.26 14.21 6.25
N LEU A 17 -2.87 14.78 5.22
CA LEU A 17 -3.63 16.02 5.31
C LEU A 17 -4.82 15.87 6.27
N VAL A 18 -5.62 14.82 6.11
CA VAL A 18 -6.77 14.56 6.99
C VAL A 18 -6.33 14.41 8.44
N MET A 19 -5.29 13.63 8.71
CA MET A 19 -4.80 13.41 10.08
C MET A 19 -4.18 14.68 10.66
N SER A 20 -3.40 15.42 9.88
CA SER A 20 -2.80 16.67 10.34
C SER A 20 -3.86 17.72 10.70
N LEU A 21 -4.89 17.87 9.85
CA LEU A 21 -6.00 18.79 10.16
C LEU A 21 -6.76 18.36 11.42
N THR A 22 -6.99 17.04 11.57
CA THR A 22 -7.65 16.51 12.77
C THR A 22 -6.85 16.83 14.03
N LEU A 23 -5.53 16.59 14.02
CA LEU A 23 -4.66 16.89 15.15
C LEU A 23 -4.61 18.40 15.45
N VAL A 24 -4.50 19.25 14.43
CA VAL A 24 -4.51 20.71 14.59
C VAL A 24 -5.80 21.18 15.26
N VAL A 25 -6.95 20.66 14.84
CA VAL A 25 -8.24 21.02 15.45
C VAL A 25 -8.34 20.52 16.89
N LEU A 26 -7.89 19.29 17.18
CA LEU A 26 -7.95 18.72 18.53
C LEU A 26 -7.01 19.45 19.51
N ILE A 27 -5.81 19.80 19.07
CA ILE A 27 -4.84 20.56 19.90
C ILE A 27 -5.31 22.00 20.05
N GLY A 28 -5.81 22.63 18.99
CA GLY A 28 -6.30 24.01 19.04
C GLY A 28 -7.56 24.24 19.88
N ASN A 29 -8.33 23.16 20.16
CA ASN A 29 -9.47 23.18 21.07
C ASN A 29 -9.16 22.58 22.45
N ASP A 30 -7.90 22.46 22.83
CA ASP A 30 -7.43 21.95 24.14
C ASP A 30 -7.92 20.50 24.46
N VAL A 31 -8.33 19.73 23.42
CA VAL A 31 -8.70 18.31 23.59
C VAL A 31 -7.44 17.44 23.73
N LEU A 32 -6.36 17.82 23.02
CA LEU A 32 -5.05 17.18 23.11
C LEU A 32 -4.00 18.17 23.62
N PRO A 33 -3.01 17.71 24.40
CA PRO A 33 -1.99 18.59 24.98
C PRO A 33 -1.06 19.16 23.90
N ALA A 34 -0.85 20.46 23.91
CA ALA A 34 0.10 21.15 23.05
C ALA A 34 1.57 20.96 23.49
N ASN A 35 1.83 20.29 24.62
CA ASN A 35 3.17 20.02 25.18
C ASN A 35 4.07 21.29 25.33
N GLY A 36 3.47 22.43 25.59
CA GLY A 36 4.17 23.70 25.72
C GLY A 36 4.44 24.46 24.42
N ALA A 37 4.01 23.92 23.29
CA ALA A 37 4.10 24.60 21.99
C ALA A 37 3.03 25.70 21.87
N THR A 38 3.39 26.83 21.27
CA THR A 38 2.48 27.94 21.01
C THR A 38 1.52 27.65 19.84
N ASP A 39 1.95 26.84 18.88
CA ASP A 39 1.21 26.49 17.70
C ASP A 39 0.95 24.98 17.63
N PRO A 40 -0.27 24.53 17.28
CA PRO A 40 -0.58 23.11 17.10
C PRO A 40 0.34 22.39 16.09
N SER A 41 0.75 23.09 15.04
CA SER A 41 1.66 22.52 14.02
C SER A 41 3.06 22.23 14.57
N VAL A 42 3.55 23.05 15.50
CA VAL A 42 4.82 22.85 16.21
C VAL A 42 4.68 21.67 17.17
N ALA A 43 3.58 21.60 17.94
CA ALA A 43 3.29 20.47 18.83
C ALA A 43 3.31 19.12 18.09
N ILE A 44 2.74 19.06 16.87
CA ILE A 44 2.74 17.84 16.05
C ILE A 44 4.15 17.45 15.63
N ARG A 45 4.99 18.41 15.24
CA ARG A 45 6.36 18.14 14.76
C ARG A 45 7.30 17.70 15.88
N GLU A 46 7.19 18.31 17.06
CA GLU A 46 8.09 18.08 18.19
C GLU A 46 7.69 16.86 19.02
N SER A 47 6.42 16.46 18.96
CA SER A 47 5.94 15.30 19.68
C SER A 47 6.20 14.01 18.88
N LEU A 48 7.02 13.12 19.44
CA LEU A 48 7.25 11.79 18.88
C LEU A 48 5.94 10.99 18.73
N LEU A 49 5.01 11.17 19.69
CA LEU A 49 3.72 10.48 19.69
C LEU A 49 2.86 10.92 18.51
N TYR A 50 2.70 12.22 18.27
CA TYR A 50 1.88 12.72 17.16
C TYR A 50 2.50 12.40 15.80
N THR A 51 3.82 12.51 15.69
CA THR A 51 4.54 12.14 14.46
C THR A 51 4.41 10.65 14.17
N SER A 52 4.57 9.78 15.17
CA SER A 52 4.39 8.34 15.01
C SER A 52 2.95 7.97 14.65
N LEU A 53 1.97 8.62 15.28
CA LEU A 53 0.56 8.41 14.98
C LEU A 53 0.25 8.77 13.53
N LEU A 54 0.77 9.90 13.05
CA LEU A 54 0.61 10.33 11.66
C LEU A 54 1.25 9.34 10.68
N GLN A 55 2.47 8.87 10.98
CA GLN A 55 3.17 7.90 10.14
C GLN A 55 2.42 6.56 10.05
N VAL A 56 1.97 6.04 11.20
CA VAL A 56 1.19 4.79 11.25
C VAL A 56 -0.13 4.94 10.49
N TRP A 57 -0.82 6.07 10.67
CA TRP A 57 -2.05 6.36 9.95
C TRP A 57 -1.86 6.35 8.43
N VAL A 58 -0.84 7.08 7.94
CA VAL A 58 -0.52 7.13 6.50
C VAL A 58 -0.17 5.74 5.98
N ALA A 59 0.65 4.99 6.72
CA ALA A 59 1.02 3.62 6.35
C ALA A 59 -0.20 2.71 6.23
N LEU A 60 -1.15 2.78 7.18
CA LEU A 60 -2.39 2.00 7.16
C LEU A 60 -3.26 2.32 5.94
N TRP A 61 -3.37 3.59 5.56
CA TRP A 61 -4.14 3.99 4.39
C TRP A 61 -3.50 3.48 3.08
N VAL A 62 -2.19 3.61 2.93
CA VAL A 62 -1.47 3.11 1.75
C VAL A 62 -1.56 1.59 1.67
N ILE A 63 -1.32 0.89 2.78
CA ILE A 63 -1.43 -0.58 2.86
C ILE A 63 -2.87 -1.03 2.53
N GLY A 64 -3.85 -0.41 3.17
CA GLY A 64 -5.27 -0.70 2.96
C GLY A 64 -5.68 -0.51 1.50
N PHE A 65 -5.20 0.56 0.86
CA PHE A 65 -5.42 0.82 -0.55
C PHE A 65 -4.94 -0.35 -1.43
N PHE A 66 -3.68 -0.79 -1.28
CA PHE A 66 -3.15 -1.89 -2.08
C PHE A 66 -3.86 -3.21 -1.81
N LEU A 67 -4.09 -3.54 -0.53
CA LEU A 67 -4.78 -4.77 -0.15
C LEU A 67 -6.21 -4.82 -0.69
N TRP A 68 -6.92 -3.69 -0.65
CA TRP A 68 -8.29 -3.58 -1.17
C TRP A 68 -8.35 -3.82 -2.68
N PHE A 69 -7.45 -3.18 -3.44
CA PHE A 69 -7.38 -3.38 -4.89
C PHE A 69 -6.99 -4.82 -5.28
N TRP A 70 -6.02 -5.40 -4.57
CA TRP A 70 -5.64 -6.80 -4.82
C TRP A 70 -6.74 -7.79 -4.47
N LYS A 71 -7.52 -7.50 -3.42
CA LYS A 71 -8.63 -8.36 -3.00
C LYS A 71 -9.79 -8.32 -3.98
N ASN A 72 -10.20 -7.13 -4.42
CA ASN A 72 -11.42 -6.94 -5.18
C ASN A 72 -11.22 -7.06 -6.71
N GLY A 73 -10.04 -6.74 -7.23
CA GLY A 73 -9.80 -6.75 -8.67
C GLY A 73 -8.55 -7.51 -9.10
N GLY A 74 -7.69 -7.89 -8.16
CA GLY A 74 -6.39 -8.48 -8.46
C GLY A 74 -5.43 -7.53 -9.19
N GLN A 75 -5.82 -6.25 -9.35
CA GLN A 75 -5.05 -5.24 -10.06
C GLN A 75 -5.10 -3.90 -9.33
N THR A 76 -3.96 -3.22 -9.23
CA THR A 76 -3.91 -1.80 -8.90
C THR A 76 -4.07 -0.95 -10.16
N LEU A 77 -4.21 0.36 -9.99
CA LEU A 77 -4.30 1.29 -11.14
C LEU A 77 -3.03 1.23 -12.01
N GLY A 78 -1.85 1.14 -11.42
CA GLY A 78 -0.60 1.00 -12.15
C GLY A 78 -0.44 -0.36 -12.81
N MET A 79 -0.83 -1.45 -12.15
CA MET A 79 -0.85 -2.79 -12.73
C MET A 79 -1.75 -2.86 -13.96
N ARG A 80 -2.89 -2.17 -13.92
CA ARG A 80 -3.83 -2.10 -15.04
C ARG A 80 -3.23 -1.44 -16.27
N ALA A 81 -2.47 -0.37 -16.10
CA ALA A 81 -1.76 0.30 -17.20
C ALA A 81 -0.77 -0.64 -17.92
N TRP A 82 -0.16 -1.57 -17.18
CA TRP A 82 0.78 -2.56 -17.69
C TRP A 82 0.14 -3.92 -17.99
N ARG A 83 -1.19 -4.03 -17.91
CA ARG A 83 -1.96 -5.27 -18.11
C ARG A 83 -1.52 -6.41 -17.18
N LEU A 84 -1.05 -6.08 -15.99
CA LEU A 84 -0.64 -7.04 -14.98
C LEU A 84 -1.83 -7.36 -14.09
N ARG A 85 -2.05 -8.64 -13.80
CA ARG A 85 -3.08 -9.09 -12.85
C ARG A 85 -2.56 -10.20 -11.95
N LEU A 86 -3.02 -10.14 -10.71
CA LEU A 86 -2.68 -11.12 -9.68
C LEU A 86 -3.69 -12.27 -9.72
N PHE A 87 -3.18 -13.49 -9.92
CA PHE A 87 -3.97 -14.72 -9.90
C PHE A 87 -3.53 -15.60 -8.73
N SER A 88 -4.47 -16.35 -8.17
CA SER A 88 -4.15 -17.41 -7.22
C SER A 88 -3.87 -18.71 -7.97
N ILE A 89 -2.81 -19.42 -7.60
CA ILE A 89 -2.42 -20.68 -8.25
C ILE A 89 -3.50 -21.77 -8.12
N ASN A 90 -4.40 -21.64 -7.13
CA ASN A 90 -5.44 -22.64 -6.83
C ASN A 90 -6.85 -22.20 -7.26
N ASP A 91 -7.01 -21.27 -8.19
CA ASP A 91 -8.30 -20.69 -8.64
C ASP A 91 -9.21 -20.17 -7.50
N GLN A 92 -8.70 -20.10 -6.27
CA GLN A 92 -9.45 -19.55 -5.14
C GLN A 92 -9.22 -18.04 -5.04
N PRO A 93 -10.25 -17.26 -4.64
CA PRO A 93 -10.07 -15.84 -4.44
C PRO A 93 -8.97 -15.58 -3.41
N PRO A 94 -8.13 -14.57 -3.63
CA PRO A 94 -7.01 -14.27 -2.75
C PRO A 94 -7.50 -14.02 -1.32
N SER A 95 -6.96 -14.77 -0.34
CA SER A 95 -7.26 -14.57 1.08
C SER A 95 -6.48 -13.36 1.61
N TRP A 96 -7.05 -12.66 2.59
CA TRP A 96 -6.39 -11.52 3.25
C TRP A 96 -5.00 -11.86 3.77
N GLY A 97 -4.83 -13.05 4.37
CA GLY A 97 -3.53 -13.49 4.90
C GLY A 97 -2.46 -13.62 3.80
N ARG A 98 -2.81 -14.18 2.64
CA ARG A 98 -1.88 -14.28 1.50
C ARG A 98 -1.49 -12.91 0.95
N LEU A 99 -2.45 -11.97 0.89
CA LEU A 99 -2.21 -10.60 0.44
C LEU A 99 -1.27 -9.86 1.41
N VAL A 100 -1.47 -10.03 2.73
CA VAL A 100 -0.59 -9.44 3.74
C VAL A 100 0.83 -10.02 3.64
N ILE A 101 0.97 -11.35 3.52
CA ILE A 101 2.29 -11.99 3.32
C ILE A 101 2.97 -11.44 2.07
N ARG A 102 2.22 -11.30 0.97
CA ARG A 102 2.74 -10.72 -0.26
C ARG A 102 3.21 -9.27 -0.08
N MET A 103 2.41 -8.47 0.62
CA MET A 103 2.73 -7.07 0.93
C MET A 103 4.01 -6.96 1.74
N LEU A 104 4.13 -7.72 2.81
CA LEU A 104 5.33 -7.75 3.66
C LEU A 104 6.56 -8.19 2.88
N SER A 105 6.45 -9.24 2.09
CA SER A 105 7.54 -9.74 1.24
C SER A 105 7.94 -8.73 0.15
N SER A 106 7.00 -7.94 -0.36
CA SER A 106 7.24 -6.89 -1.35
C SER A 106 7.89 -5.65 -0.74
N LEU A 107 7.46 -5.23 0.46
CA LEU A 107 7.99 -4.06 1.17
C LEU A 107 9.47 -4.22 1.55
N CYS A 108 9.91 -5.46 1.84
CA CYS A 108 11.32 -5.72 2.12
C CYS A 108 12.23 -5.54 0.90
N GLY A 109 11.69 -5.34 -0.32
CA GLY A 109 12.48 -5.17 -1.56
C GLY A 109 13.32 -6.40 -1.95
N LEU A 110 13.55 -7.29 -0.98
CA LEU A 110 14.34 -8.50 -1.13
C LEU A 110 13.70 -9.48 -2.13
N GLY A 111 12.38 -9.48 -2.24
CA GLY A 111 11.66 -10.33 -3.18
C GLY A 111 12.02 -10.07 -4.65
N THR A 112 12.26 -8.81 -5.00
CA THR A 112 12.65 -8.41 -6.37
C THR A 112 14.14 -8.63 -6.63
N LEU A 113 14.98 -8.42 -5.61
CA LEU A 113 16.43 -8.69 -5.71
C LEU A 113 16.73 -10.19 -5.82
N LEU A 114 15.97 -11.04 -5.13
CA LEU A 114 16.14 -12.49 -5.19
C LEU A 114 15.69 -13.09 -6.53
N VAL A 115 14.81 -12.44 -7.28
CA VAL A 115 14.48 -12.85 -8.67
C VAL A 115 15.72 -12.77 -9.57
N LEU A 116 16.61 -11.82 -9.32
CA LEU A 116 17.88 -11.69 -10.07
C LEU A 116 18.86 -12.82 -9.75
N LEU A 117 18.73 -13.45 -8.58
CA LEU A 117 19.56 -14.56 -8.13
C LEU A 117 18.97 -15.93 -8.44
N ASP A 118 17.65 -16.05 -8.59
CA ASP A 118 16.98 -17.32 -8.93
C ASP A 118 16.83 -17.48 -10.45
N VAL A 119 17.90 -17.90 -11.08
CA VAL A 119 17.99 -18.14 -12.53
C VAL A 119 17.09 -19.31 -12.97
N LYS A 120 16.70 -20.22 -12.05
CA LYS A 120 16.07 -21.49 -12.36
C LYS A 120 14.55 -21.45 -12.41
N HIS A 121 13.91 -20.67 -11.55
CA HIS A 121 12.44 -20.64 -11.44
C HIS A 121 11.80 -19.30 -11.78
N LYS A 122 12.57 -18.21 -11.87
CA LYS A 122 12.12 -16.84 -12.25
C LYS A 122 10.88 -16.34 -11.49
N LEU A 123 10.55 -16.95 -10.34
CA LEU A 123 9.43 -16.57 -9.50
C LEU A 123 9.92 -15.67 -8.36
N ALA A 124 9.29 -14.53 -8.18
CA ALA A 124 9.58 -13.66 -7.05
C ALA A 124 9.27 -14.38 -5.74
N LEU A 125 10.06 -14.14 -4.70
CA LEU A 125 9.88 -14.76 -3.38
C LEU A 125 8.47 -14.50 -2.82
N GLN A 126 7.94 -13.31 -3.09
CA GLN A 126 6.58 -12.91 -2.76
C GLN A 126 5.51 -13.77 -3.45
N ASP A 127 5.77 -14.24 -4.68
CA ASP A 127 4.84 -15.07 -5.44
C ASP A 127 4.83 -16.49 -4.87
N ARG A 128 6.00 -17.02 -4.52
CA ARG A 128 6.12 -18.34 -3.85
C ARG A 128 5.51 -18.35 -2.45
N ALA A 129 5.78 -17.32 -1.65
CA ALA A 129 5.28 -17.24 -0.28
C ALA A 129 3.75 -17.05 -0.21
N SER A 130 3.17 -16.30 -1.15
CA SER A 130 1.73 -16.04 -1.20
C SER A 130 0.94 -17.09 -2.01
N LYS A 131 1.61 -18.00 -2.73
CA LYS A 131 1.00 -18.92 -3.71
C LYS A 131 0.13 -18.17 -4.74
N MET A 132 0.63 -17.04 -5.19
CA MET A 132 -0.01 -16.17 -6.17
C MET A 132 0.95 -15.91 -7.30
N GLU A 133 0.42 -15.71 -8.50
CA GLU A 133 1.18 -15.47 -9.71
C GLU A 133 0.73 -14.16 -10.36
N MET A 134 1.70 -13.38 -10.88
CA MET A 134 1.41 -12.17 -11.63
C MET A 134 1.49 -12.46 -13.12
N LEU A 135 0.36 -12.36 -13.82
CA LEU A 135 0.27 -12.62 -15.24
C LEU A 135 0.03 -11.34 -16.04
N VAL A 136 0.56 -11.32 -17.27
CA VAL A 136 0.30 -10.26 -18.24
C VAL A 136 -0.94 -10.63 -19.04
N LEU A 137 -1.98 -9.80 -18.97
CA LEU A 137 -3.22 -10.01 -19.71
C LEU A 137 -3.11 -9.58 -21.17
N THR A 138 -3.87 -10.23 -22.04
CA THR A 138 -4.11 -9.72 -23.40
C THR A 138 -4.86 -8.39 -23.33
N LYS A 139 -4.79 -7.58 -24.39
CA LYS A 139 -5.50 -6.29 -24.44
C LYS A 139 -7.02 -6.47 -24.22
N PHE A 140 -7.59 -7.54 -24.78
CA PHE A 140 -9.01 -7.88 -24.64
C PHE A 140 -9.37 -8.27 -23.20
N ALA A 141 -8.57 -9.10 -22.55
CA ALA A 141 -8.80 -9.54 -21.18
C ALA A 141 -8.57 -8.45 -20.13
N ASN A 142 -7.87 -7.37 -20.48
CA ASN A 142 -7.66 -6.21 -19.59
C ASN A 142 -8.78 -5.16 -19.71
N ASP A 143 -9.71 -5.32 -20.65
CA ASP A 143 -10.85 -4.38 -20.80
C ASP A 143 -11.86 -4.65 -19.66
N HIS A 144 -12.26 -3.58 -18.95
CA HIS A 144 -13.20 -3.63 -17.83
C HIS A 144 -14.61 -4.13 -18.21
N LYS A 145 -14.95 -4.13 -19.51
CA LYS A 145 -16.22 -4.66 -20.01
C LYS A 145 -16.28 -6.19 -19.99
N ASN A 146 -15.15 -6.85 -19.82
CA ASN A 146 -15.02 -8.32 -19.88
C ASN A 146 -14.76 -8.95 -18.49
N TRP A 147 -15.15 -8.23 -17.42
CA TRP A 147 -14.93 -8.65 -16.02
C TRP A 147 -16.26 -9.10 -15.40
#